data_d23ac6659fcd3526a9a84924404e90a1
#
_entry.id   d23ac6659fcd3526a9a84924404e90a1
#
_cell.length_a   1.000
_cell.length_b   1.000
_cell.length_c   1.000
_cell.angle_alpha   90.00
_cell.angle_beta   90.00
_cell.angle_gamma   90.00
#
_symmetry.space_group_name_H-M   'P 1'
#
loop_
_entity.id
_entity.type
_entity.pdbx_description
1 polymer ?
#
loop_
_entity_poly.entity_id
_entity_poly.type
_entity_poly.pdbx_seq_one_letter_code
_entity_poly.pdbx_strand_id
1 'polypeptide(L)'
;KEPLTAGLLYSIVEQDTIASGDVEVTLLGDTYYIDGLFMSKTGKQYSCDYKGSISFEIGEDDPEASGYTTVLTTSPVYLLDTNNQPIGIVPGVSQYSFAVSDPDGNGVAQFDLINKENMPLEALAGSYSVTGKSEAGSMAQGNALPAEWGGWSWGSYFIANSAKQYIFGGTLNITIATGMEGETLFTFSGKGLNTTLGMDATGSQIPGTAADADYRFVTVLQGTGYEMRDQQMESAVMGRKMPFSVYLPKSYDGQKEYPVLYLLHGADGNHNDWMAQGMLNPYASAAEAAGGKEMIIVCPNGSPDGQNIFYCDNYQGNNMKYMTYFFDEFIPYVESNFKVKAGRGTRAIAGLSMGGFGSLYYGFLHPEMFCYVYACSPATAIEGAPNLYEMLGTKDLPGITIEIGKGDFLFGSANSFKQALDGSGIANEYITRDGIHDWAFWKGCLPKLLKKV
;
A
#
# COMPACT_ATOMS: atom_id res chain seq x y z
N LYS A 1 -43.21 -11.34 -17.17
CA LYS A 1 -41.99 -10.75 -17.76
C LYS A 1 -40.86 -11.15 -16.81
N GLU A 2 -40.05 -12.07 -17.25
CA GLU A 2 -38.86 -12.52 -16.48
C GLU A 2 -37.76 -11.46 -16.63
N PRO A 3 -36.93 -11.25 -15.61
CA PRO A 3 -35.81 -10.33 -15.69
C PRO A 3 -34.83 -10.81 -16.76
N LEU A 4 -34.32 -9.87 -17.57
CA LEU A 4 -33.26 -10.13 -18.54
C LEU A 4 -31.95 -10.35 -17.78
N THR A 5 -31.48 -11.58 -17.70
CA THR A 5 -30.10 -11.88 -17.35
C THR A 5 -29.24 -11.73 -18.61
N ALA A 6 -27.98 -11.34 -18.46
CA ALA A 6 -27.05 -11.11 -19.60
C ALA A 6 -26.91 -12.31 -20.57
N GLY A 7 -27.31 -13.51 -20.14
CA GLY A 7 -27.37 -14.71 -20.98
C GLY A 7 -28.65 -14.87 -21.77
N LEU A 8 -29.70 -14.10 -21.49
CA LEU A 8 -31.05 -14.31 -22.09
C LEU A 8 -31.26 -13.57 -23.40
N LEU A 9 -30.45 -12.58 -23.74
CA LEU A 9 -30.43 -12.03 -25.11
C LEU A 9 -30.21 -13.11 -26.19
N TYR A 10 -29.68 -14.28 -25.75
CA TYR A 10 -29.42 -15.42 -26.62
C TYR A 10 -30.65 -16.33 -26.87
N SER A 11 -31.64 -16.30 -25.98
CA SER A 11 -32.76 -17.25 -26.04
C SER A 11 -34.08 -16.70 -26.61
N ILE A 12 -34.19 -15.39 -26.84
CA ILE A 12 -35.45 -14.73 -27.23
C ILE A 12 -35.60 -14.66 -28.75
N VAL A 13 -34.52 -14.85 -29.49
CA VAL A 13 -34.54 -14.62 -30.94
C VAL A 13 -34.20 -15.91 -31.67
N GLU A 14 -35.22 -16.69 -32.00
CA GLU A 14 -35.27 -17.79 -33.02
C GLU A 14 -33.89 -18.44 -33.37
N GLN A 15 -32.96 -18.68 -32.41
CA GLN A 15 -31.63 -19.22 -32.65
C GLN A 15 -30.73 -18.43 -33.63
N ASP A 16 -31.06 -17.15 -33.90
CA ASP A 16 -30.26 -16.32 -34.79
C ASP A 16 -29.16 -15.61 -33.98
N THR A 17 -27.94 -15.58 -34.49
CA THR A 17 -26.79 -15.00 -33.82
C THR A 17 -26.64 -13.54 -34.17
N ILE A 18 -26.54 -12.65 -33.19
CA ILE A 18 -26.26 -11.25 -33.42
C ILE A 18 -24.84 -11.12 -34.03
N ALA A 19 -24.74 -10.41 -35.12
CA ALA A 19 -23.50 -10.16 -35.86
C ALA A 19 -22.91 -8.78 -35.54
N SER A 20 -23.79 -7.79 -35.34
CA SER A 20 -23.41 -6.42 -34.97
C SER A 20 -24.59 -5.71 -34.32
N GLY A 21 -24.35 -4.60 -33.65
CA GLY A 21 -25.39 -3.76 -33.09
C GLY A 21 -24.80 -2.73 -32.12
N ASP A 22 -25.59 -1.70 -31.86
CA ASP A 22 -25.29 -0.66 -30.90
C ASP A 22 -26.29 -0.74 -29.75
N VAL A 23 -25.83 -0.53 -28.55
CA VAL A 23 -26.63 -0.44 -27.32
C VAL A 23 -26.31 0.86 -26.62
N GLU A 24 -27.32 1.69 -26.43
CA GLU A 24 -27.21 2.87 -25.59
C GLU A 24 -27.79 2.55 -24.20
N VAL A 25 -27.04 2.80 -23.18
CA VAL A 25 -27.46 2.60 -21.81
C VAL A 25 -27.38 3.92 -21.06
N THR A 26 -28.52 4.39 -20.59
CA THR A 26 -28.60 5.61 -19.77
C THR A 26 -29.16 5.29 -18.41
N LEU A 27 -28.46 5.72 -17.35
CA LEU A 27 -28.88 5.60 -15.96
C LEU A 27 -29.39 6.97 -15.45
N LEU A 28 -30.64 7.03 -15.04
CA LEU A 28 -31.24 8.22 -14.41
C LEU A 28 -31.81 7.83 -13.03
N GLY A 29 -31.12 8.24 -11.98
CA GLY A 29 -31.37 7.73 -10.63
C GLY A 29 -31.13 6.22 -10.58
N ASP A 30 -32.13 5.45 -10.14
CA ASP A 30 -32.07 3.98 -10.06
C ASP A 30 -32.69 3.29 -11.29
N THR A 31 -32.99 4.04 -12.36
CA THR A 31 -33.68 3.53 -13.54
C THR A 31 -32.73 3.48 -14.73
N TYR A 32 -32.57 2.29 -15.29
CA TYR A 32 -31.88 2.07 -16.55
C TYR A 32 -32.80 2.23 -17.71
N TYR A 33 -32.35 2.95 -18.71
CA TYR A 33 -32.96 3.05 -20.06
C TYR A 33 -31.96 2.40 -21.00
N ILE A 34 -32.37 1.35 -21.67
CA ILE A 34 -31.54 0.62 -22.64
C ILE A 34 -32.24 0.58 -23.96
N ASP A 35 -31.62 1.21 -24.95
CA ASP A 35 -32.06 1.17 -26.34
C ASP A 35 -31.01 0.40 -27.13
N GLY A 36 -31.42 -0.64 -27.84
CA GLY A 36 -30.51 -1.45 -28.62
C GLY A 36 -31.05 -1.72 -30.03
N LEU A 37 -30.14 -1.66 -30.98
CA LEU A 37 -30.40 -2.03 -32.37
C LEU A 37 -29.38 -3.04 -32.84
N PHE A 38 -29.83 -4.23 -33.20
CA PHE A 38 -28.95 -5.35 -33.52
C PHE A 38 -29.21 -5.87 -34.93
N MET A 39 -28.17 -6.35 -35.58
CA MET A 39 -28.24 -7.06 -36.86
C MET A 39 -27.76 -8.50 -36.64
N SER A 40 -28.56 -9.46 -37.05
CA SER A 40 -28.18 -10.86 -36.99
C SER A 40 -27.30 -11.28 -38.17
N LYS A 41 -26.66 -12.45 -38.04
CA LYS A 41 -25.90 -13.06 -39.14
C LYS A 41 -26.75 -13.40 -40.35
N THR A 42 -28.06 -13.56 -40.18
CA THR A 42 -29.00 -13.79 -41.28
C THR A 42 -29.55 -12.50 -41.91
N GLY A 43 -29.11 -11.32 -41.41
CA GLY A 43 -29.50 -10.01 -41.92
C GLY A 43 -30.83 -9.49 -41.37
N LYS A 44 -31.41 -10.11 -40.35
CA LYS A 44 -32.58 -9.57 -39.64
C LYS A 44 -32.18 -8.49 -38.67
N GLN A 45 -32.99 -7.45 -38.54
CA GLN A 45 -32.82 -6.36 -37.60
C GLN A 45 -33.72 -6.58 -36.39
N TYR A 46 -33.16 -6.37 -35.22
CA TYR A 46 -33.83 -6.47 -33.92
C TYR A 46 -33.63 -5.20 -33.14
N SER A 47 -34.66 -4.74 -32.44
CA SER A 47 -34.55 -3.66 -31.46
C SER A 47 -34.94 -4.15 -30.10
N CYS A 48 -34.32 -3.58 -29.08
CA CYS A 48 -34.70 -3.81 -27.70
C CYS A 48 -34.84 -2.47 -27.00
N ASP A 49 -35.95 -2.28 -26.31
CA ASP A 49 -36.18 -1.14 -25.44
C ASP A 49 -36.44 -1.65 -24.04
N TYR A 50 -35.68 -1.16 -23.05
CA TYR A 50 -35.87 -1.50 -21.67
C TYR A 50 -35.85 -0.25 -20.78
N LYS A 51 -36.81 -0.22 -19.85
CA LYS A 51 -36.84 0.79 -18.79
C LYS A 51 -37.18 0.12 -17.48
N GLY A 52 -36.26 0.20 -16.52
CA GLY A 52 -36.47 -0.40 -15.20
C GLY A 52 -35.20 -0.40 -14.36
N SER A 53 -35.32 -0.96 -13.17
CA SER A 53 -34.15 -1.27 -12.35
C SER A 53 -33.50 -2.56 -12.86
N ILE A 54 -32.19 -2.58 -12.93
CA ILE A 54 -31.42 -3.80 -13.23
C ILE A 54 -30.67 -4.16 -11.94
N SER A 55 -30.92 -5.35 -11.42
CA SER A 55 -30.05 -5.96 -10.42
C SER A 55 -29.03 -6.80 -11.18
N PHE A 56 -27.76 -6.49 -10.94
CA PHE A 56 -26.69 -7.34 -11.43
C PHE A 56 -26.44 -8.42 -10.36
N GLU A 57 -26.82 -9.65 -10.66
CA GLU A 57 -26.28 -10.78 -9.92
C GLU A 57 -24.91 -11.07 -10.51
N ILE A 58 -23.87 -11.03 -9.67
CA ILE A 58 -22.60 -11.65 -10.03
C ILE A 58 -22.94 -13.14 -10.09
N GLY A 59 -22.96 -13.70 -11.30
CA GLY A 59 -23.29 -15.10 -11.48
C GLY A 59 -22.35 -15.97 -10.64
N GLU A 60 -22.92 -16.92 -9.90
CA GLU A 60 -22.14 -17.93 -9.15
C GLU A 60 -21.19 -18.76 -10.05
N ASP A 61 -21.30 -18.60 -11.36
CA ASP A 61 -20.55 -19.31 -12.40
C ASP A 61 -19.28 -18.59 -12.89
N ASP A 62 -18.85 -17.46 -12.27
CA ASP A 62 -17.51 -16.93 -12.50
C ASP A 62 -16.61 -17.39 -11.36
N PRO A 63 -16.00 -18.59 -11.44
CA PRO A 63 -15.15 -19.12 -10.36
C PRO A 63 -13.88 -18.27 -10.12
N GLU A 64 -13.60 -17.30 -10.99
CA GLU A 64 -12.47 -16.39 -10.88
C GLU A 64 -12.80 -15.11 -10.09
N ALA A 65 -14.07 -14.84 -9.75
CA ALA A 65 -14.48 -13.60 -9.09
C ALA A 65 -14.48 -13.65 -7.56
N SER A 66 -14.36 -14.83 -6.94
CA SER A 66 -14.53 -14.94 -5.48
C SER A 66 -13.23 -14.86 -4.70
N GLY A 67 -13.05 -13.75 -3.99
CA GLY A 67 -12.06 -13.63 -2.93
C GLY A 67 -10.73 -12.99 -3.30
N TYR A 68 -10.52 -12.58 -4.54
CA TYR A 68 -9.34 -11.77 -4.88
C TYR A 68 -9.45 -10.38 -4.27
N THR A 69 -8.31 -9.89 -3.81
CA THR A 69 -8.19 -8.55 -3.24
C THR A 69 -7.15 -7.73 -3.99
N THR A 70 -7.30 -6.42 -4.02
CA THR A 70 -6.28 -5.52 -4.56
C THR A 70 -5.95 -4.41 -3.58
N VAL A 71 -4.67 -4.02 -3.57
CA VAL A 71 -4.16 -2.87 -2.85
C VAL A 71 -3.64 -1.87 -3.88
N LEU A 72 -4.09 -0.63 -3.78
CA LEU A 72 -3.61 0.47 -4.61
C LEU A 72 -2.59 1.30 -3.84
N THR A 73 -1.42 1.52 -4.44
CA THR A 73 -0.40 2.44 -3.94
C THR A 73 -0.06 3.48 -4.99
N THR A 74 0.34 4.68 -4.56
CA THR A 74 0.71 5.77 -5.46
C THR A 74 2.12 6.26 -5.14
N SER A 75 2.94 6.45 -6.16
CA SER A 75 4.30 6.97 -6.01
C SER A 75 4.66 7.93 -7.15
N PRO A 76 5.63 8.82 -6.96
CA PRO A 76 6.20 9.59 -8.07
C PRO A 76 6.79 8.68 -9.14
N VAL A 77 6.81 9.15 -10.38
CA VAL A 77 7.56 8.52 -11.46
C VAL A 77 8.95 9.15 -11.48
N TYR A 78 9.99 8.32 -11.25
CA TYR A 78 11.36 8.80 -11.19
C TYR A 78 12.03 8.86 -12.56
N LEU A 79 12.79 9.94 -12.77
CA LEU A 79 13.82 9.99 -13.81
C LEU A 79 15.07 9.31 -13.26
N LEU A 80 15.59 8.33 -13.98
CA LEU A 80 16.76 7.58 -13.58
C LEU A 80 17.96 7.98 -14.45
N ASP A 81 19.15 7.98 -13.88
CA ASP A 81 20.40 8.09 -14.62
C ASP A 81 20.79 6.75 -15.26
N THR A 82 21.95 6.73 -15.93
CA THR A 82 22.50 5.52 -16.58
C THR A 82 22.86 4.40 -15.59
N ASN A 83 22.92 4.69 -14.29
CA ASN A 83 23.19 3.74 -13.22
C ASN A 83 21.91 3.38 -12.44
N ASN A 84 20.73 3.69 -12.99
CA ASN A 84 19.41 3.50 -12.35
C ASN A 84 19.25 4.26 -11.01
N GLN A 85 19.96 5.39 -10.85
CA GLN A 85 19.79 6.23 -9.68
C GLN A 85 18.80 7.37 -9.97
N PRO A 86 17.88 7.68 -9.02
CA PRO A 86 16.94 8.77 -9.20
C PRO A 86 17.65 10.12 -9.31
N ILE A 87 17.42 10.84 -10.42
CA ILE A 87 17.94 12.19 -10.67
C ILE A 87 16.85 13.26 -10.66
N GLY A 88 15.61 12.85 -10.52
CA GLY A 88 14.44 13.72 -10.46
C GLY A 88 13.14 12.95 -10.58
N ILE A 89 12.04 13.68 -10.65
CA ILE A 89 10.71 13.12 -10.91
C ILE A 89 10.17 13.63 -12.24
N VAL A 90 9.32 12.83 -12.88
CA VAL A 90 8.54 13.26 -14.04
C VAL A 90 7.37 14.10 -13.55
N PRO A 91 7.33 15.42 -13.85
CA PRO A 91 6.26 16.27 -13.31
C PRO A 91 4.90 15.94 -13.94
N GLY A 92 3.82 16.10 -13.17
CA GLY A 92 2.44 15.97 -13.64
C GLY A 92 1.93 14.56 -13.80
N VAL A 93 2.73 13.55 -13.45
CA VAL A 93 2.33 12.13 -13.47
C VAL A 93 2.74 11.40 -12.20
N SER A 94 1.93 10.40 -11.83
CA SER A 94 2.22 9.45 -10.75
C SER A 94 2.09 8.02 -11.25
N GLN A 95 2.80 7.12 -10.62
CA GLN A 95 2.60 5.69 -10.77
C GLN A 95 1.51 5.22 -9.81
N TYR A 96 0.57 4.45 -10.33
CA TYR A 96 -0.51 3.79 -9.60
C TYR A 96 -0.28 2.29 -9.70
N SER A 97 0.11 1.68 -8.59
CA SER A 97 0.45 0.25 -8.53
C SER A 97 -0.67 -0.52 -7.87
N PHE A 98 -1.24 -1.47 -8.60
CA PHE A 98 -2.27 -2.38 -8.11
C PHE A 98 -1.64 -3.75 -7.85
N ALA A 99 -1.52 -4.12 -6.59
CA ALA A 99 -1.09 -5.46 -6.19
C ALA A 99 -2.31 -6.33 -5.94
N VAL A 100 -2.46 -7.41 -6.69
CA VAL A 100 -3.58 -8.35 -6.60
C VAL A 100 -3.14 -9.60 -5.85
N SER A 101 -3.95 -9.99 -4.86
CA SER A 101 -3.73 -11.21 -4.07
C SER A 101 -4.93 -12.16 -4.19
N ASP A 102 -4.64 -13.46 -4.13
CA ASP A 102 -5.65 -14.51 -4.03
C ASP A 102 -6.29 -14.56 -2.61
N PRO A 103 -7.31 -15.40 -2.38
CA PRO A 103 -7.94 -15.55 -1.07
C PRO A 103 -7.00 -16.00 0.04
N ASP A 104 -5.91 -16.68 -0.28
CA ASP A 104 -4.89 -17.11 0.68
C ASP A 104 -3.85 -16.02 0.99
N GLY A 105 -3.95 -14.87 0.30
CA GLY A 105 -3.06 -13.73 0.47
C GLY A 105 -1.77 -13.81 -0.36
N ASN A 106 -1.67 -14.75 -1.31
CA ASN A 106 -0.53 -14.80 -2.21
C ASN A 106 -0.69 -13.77 -3.32
N GLY A 107 0.38 -13.03 -3.64
CA GLY A 107 0.38 -12.11 -4.77
C GLY A 107 0.27 -12.86 -6.10
N VAL A 108 -0.75 -12.55 -6.89
CA VAL A 108 -1.03 -13.21 -8.17
C VAL A 108 -0.90 -12.30 -9.39
N ALA A 109 -0.97 -10.99 -9.20
CA ALA A 109 -0.71 -10.02 -10.27
C ALA A 109 -0.24 -8.68 -9.68
N GLN A 110 0.40 -7.88 -10.53
CA GLN A 110 0.69 -6.47 -10.29
C GLN A 110 0.50 -5.71 -11.59
N PHE A 111 -0.16 -4.56 -11.50
CA PHE A 111 -0.37 -3.64 -12.62
C PHE A 111 0.14 -2.27 -12.21
N ASP A 112 1.20 -1.80 -12.84
CA ASP A 112 1.80 -0.50 -12.61
C ASP A 112 1.38 0.46 -13.73
N LEU A 113 0.52 1.41 -13.40
CA LEU A 113 0.01 2.41 -14.35
C LEU A 113 0.71 3.74 -14.14
N ILE A 114 0.87 4.50 -15.21
CA ILE A 114 1.28 5.89 -15.15
C ILE A 114 0.11 6.74 -15.61
N ASN A 115 -0.31 7.66 -14.74
CA ASN A 115 -1.39 8.58 -15.06
C ASN A 115 -1.14 9.95 -14.40
N LYS A 116 -2.04 10.92 -14.61
CA LYS A 116 -1.92 12.24 -14.01
C LYS A 116 -1.82 12.16 -12.50
N GLU A 117 -1.13 13.11 -11.89
CA GLU A 117 -1.06 13.23 -10.43
C GLU A 117 -2.45 13.44 -9.81
N ASN A 118 -2.64 12.92 -8.60
CA ASN A 118 -3.83 13.15 -7.77
C ASN A 118 -5.16 12.80 -8.46
N MET A 119 -5.18 11.75 -9.29
CA MET A 119 -6.43 11.27 -9.87
C MET A 119 -7.35 10.70 -8.80
N PRO A 120 -8.65 11.03 -8.82
CA PRO A 120 -9.64 10.35 -8.01
C PRO A 120 -9.75 8.89 -8.46
N LEU A 121 -10.14 8.01 -7.54
CA LEU A 121 -10.17 6.57 -7.75
C LEU A 121 -10.95 6.17 -9.02
N GLU A 122 -12.13 6.78 -9.19
CA GLU A 122 -13.04 6.49 -10.32
C GLU A 122 -12.43 6.86 -11.67
N ALA A 123 -11.54 7.83 -11.69
CA ALA A 123 -10.86 8.28 -12.91
C ALA A 123 -9.71 7.35 -13.34
N LEU A 124 -9.38 6.32 -12.53
CA LEU A 124 -8.43 5.26 -12.90
C LEU A 124 -9.08 4.18 -13.77
N ALA A 125 -10.40 4.18 -13.94
CA ALA A 125 -11.06 3.35 -14.95
C ALA A 125 -10.64 3.79 -16.36
N GLY A 126 -10.34 2.83 -17.23
CA GLY A 126 -9.90 3.13 -18.58
C GLY A 126 -9.01 2.03 -19.18
N SER A 127 -8.43 2.36 -20.33
CA SER A 127 -7.51 1.47 -21.06
C SER A 127 -6.09 2.00 -21.00
N TYR A 128 -5.15 1.12 -20.68
CA TYR A 128 -3.73 1.42 -20.50
C TYR A 128 -2.90 0.51 -21.40
N SER A 129 -1.96 1.09 -22.13
CA SER A 129 -1.09 0.34 -23.04
C SER A 129 0.37 0.45 -22.60
N VAL A 130 1.15 -0.59 -22.88
CA VAL A 130 2.60 -0.56 -22.69
C VAL A 130 3.19 0.29 -23.80
N THR A 131 3.68 1.48 -23.47
CA THR A 131 4.26 2.43 -24.46
C THR A 131 5.77 2.54 -24.35
N GLY A 132 6.38 2.03 -23.27
CA GLY A 132 7.78 2.25 -22.93
C GLY A 132 8.11 3.70 -22.53
N LYS A 133 7.08 4.52 -22.28
CA LYS A 133 7.20 5.92 -21.87
C LYS A 133 6.49 6.16 -20.56
N SER A 134 6.99 7.12 -19.79
CA SER A 134 6.38 7.58 -18.55
C SER A 134 5.37 8.70 -18.85
N GLU A 135 4.26 8.34 -19.51
CA GLU A 135 3.19 9.28 -19.90
C GLU A 135 1.83 8.84 -19.36
N ALA A 136 0.93 9.80 -19.11
CA ALA A 136 -0.41 9.52 -18.61
C ALA A 136 -1.19 8.59 -19.54
N GLY A 137 -1.85 7.56 -18.97
CA GLY A 137 -2.59 6.54 -19.71
C GLY A 137 -1.73 5.37 -20.18
N SER A 138 -0.49 5.26 -19.69
CA SER A 138 0.38 4.13 -20.01
C SER A 138 0.48 3.12 -18.86
N MET A 139 0.94 1.91 -19.19
CA MET A 139 1.26 0.84 -18.25
C MET A 139 2.76 0.55 -18.30
N ALA A 140 3.37 0.39 -17.14
CA ALA A 140 4.79 0.05 -17.04
C ALA A 140 5.01 -1.40 -17.47
N GLN A 141 6.02 -1.59 -18.32
CA GLN A 141 6.45 -2.90 -18.77
C GLN A 141 6.94 -3.76 -17.59
N GLY A 142 6.55 -5.02 -17.57
CA GLY A 142 7.03 -5.99 -16.60
C GLY A 142 8.50 -6.35 -16.82
N ASN A 143 9.23 -6.56 -15.74
CA ASN A 143 10.64 -6.87 -15.77
C ASN A 143 11.10 -7.62 -14.52
N ALA A 144 12.25 -8.30 -14.55
CA ALA A 144 12.86 -8.95 -13.38
C ALA A 144 14.37 -9.08 -13.52
N LEU A 145 15.08 -9.12 -12.40
CA LEU A 145 16.45 -9.60 -12.35
C LEU A 145 16.49 -11.13 -12.29
N PRO A 146 17.53 -11.77 -12.81
CA PRO A 146 17.77 -13.20 -12.61
C PRO A 146 17.83 -13.60 -11.15
N ALA A 147 17.50 -14.86 -10.85
CA ALA A 147 17.51 -15.38 -9.49
C ALA A 147 18.90 -15.24 -8.82
N GLU A 148 19.98 -15.41 -9.56
CA GLU A 148 21.36 -15.23 -9.08
C GLU A 148 21.69 -13.77 -8.68
N TRP A 149 20.90 -12.79 -9.15
CA TRP A 149 21.02 -11.36 -8.82
C TRP A 149 19.90 -10.89 -7.91
N GLY A 150 19.23 -11.83 -7.22
CA GLY A 150 18.20 -11.54 -6.23
C GLY A 150 16.76 -11.75 -6.70
N GLY A 151 16.51 -12.00 -7.99
CA GLY A 151 15.18 -12.36 -8.52
C GLY A 151 14.10 -11.28 -8.40
N TRP A 152 14.50 -10.02 -8.27
CA TRP A 152 13.55 -8.92 -8.05
C TRP A 152 12.73 -8.66 -9.31
N SER A 153 11.41 -8.49 -9.13
CA SER A 153 10.48 -8.18 -10.22
C SER A 153 9.88 -6.79 -10.02
N TRP A 154 9.64 -6.08 -11.12
CA TRP A 154 8.95 -4.79 -11.12
C TRP A 154 8.10 -4.62 -12.38
N GLY A 155 7.26 -3.58 -12.40
CA GLY A 155 6.32 -3.35 -13.49
C GLY A 155 5.17 -4.36 -13.49
N SER A 156 4.47 -4.45 -14.61
CA SER A 156 3.23 -5.22 -14.69
C SER A 156 3.48 -6.70 -15.02
N TYR A 157 2.87 -7.58 -14.23
CA TYR A 157 2.92 -9.04 -14.42
C TYR A 157 1.66 -9.70 -13.85
N PHE A 158 1.46 -10.96 -14.19
CA PHE A 158 0.50 -11.86 -13.53
C PHE A 158 1.08 -13.27 -13.43
N ILE A 159 0.48 -14.11 -12.59
CA ILE A 159 0.88 -15.51 -12.44
C ILE A 159 -0.11 -16.39 -13.18
N ALA A 160 0.39 -17.21 -14.11
CA ALA A 160 -0.35 -18.25 -14.78
C ALA A 160 0.45 -19.54 -14.75
N ASN A 161 -0.24 -20.68 -14.48
CA ASN A 161 0.40 -21.99 -14.38
C ASN A 161 1.63 -22.00 -13.43
N SER A 162 1.49 -21.36 -12.28
CA SER A 162 2.54 -21.20 -11.26
C SER A 162 3.82 -20.46 -11.72
N ALA A 163 3.77 -19.74 -12.84
CA ALA A 163 4.87 -18.94 -13.36
C ALA A 163 4.48 -17.49 -13.56
N LYS A 164 5.38 -16.56 -13.25
CA LYS A 164 5.18 -15.13 -13.55
C LYS A 164 5.23 -14.91 -15.05
N GLN A 165 4.21 -14.25 -15.57
CA GLN A 165 4.08 -13.77 -16.93
C GLN A 165 4.25 -12.26 -16.94
N TYR A 166 5.32 -11.77 -17.52
CA TYR A 166 5.60 -10.32 -17.58
C TYR A 166 4.90 -9.71 -18.79
N ILE A 167 4.28 -8.55 -18.60
CA ILE A 167 3.50 -7.87 -19.65
C ILE A 167 4.40 -6.92 -20.42
N PHE A 168 4.69 -7.24 -21.67
CA PHE A 168 5.55 -6.47 -22.55
C PHE A 168 4.80 -5.66 -23.60
N GLY A 169 3.51 -5.89 -23.76
CA GLY A 169 2.68 -5.24 -24.76
C GLY A 169 1.21 -5.49 -24.49
N GLY A 170 0.37 -5.03 -25.42
CA GLY A 170 -1.08 -5.16 -25.29
C GLY A 170 -1.72 -4.05 -24.48
N THR A 171 -2.95 -4.30 -24.04
CA THR A 171 -3.79 -3.32 -23.36
C THR A 171 -4.41 -3.94 -22.12
N LEU A 172 -4.32 -3.24 -21.02
CA LEU A 172 -5.07 -3.48 -19.79
C LEU A 172 -6.30 -2.58 -19.76
N ASN A 173 -7.46 -3.16 -19.53
CA ASN A 173 -8.69 -2.43 -19.24
C ASN A 173 -9.02 -2.55 -17.76
N ILE A 174 -9.34 -1.42 -17.16
CA ILE A 174 -9.75 -1.33 -15.75
C ILE A 174 -11.18 -0.80 -15.72
N THR A 175 -12.07 -1.53 -15.06
CA THR A 175 -13.38 -1.04 -14.69
C THR A 175 -13.53 -1.01 -13.18
N ILE A 176 -14.33 -0.05 -12.69
CA ILE A 176 -14.58 0.16 -11.26
C ILE A 176 -16.08 0.09 -11.05
N ALA A 177 -16.50 -0.66 -10.05
CA ALA A 177 -17.91 -0.81 -9.68
C ALA A 177 -18.04 -0.80 -8.15
N THR A 178 -19.26 -0.61 -7.66
CA THR A 178 -19.60 -0.81 -6.26
C THR A 178 -20.25 -2.17 -6.10
N GLY A 179 -19.71 -3.01 -5.23
CA GLY A 179 -20.28 -4.30 -4.92
C GLY A 179 -21.53 -4.23 -4.04
N MET A 180 -22.12 -5.37 -3.73
CA MET A 180 -23.40 -5.45 -3.01
C MET A 180 -23.30 -5.01 -1.54
N GLU A 181 -22.12 -5.13 -0.95
CA GLU A 181 -21.84 -4.69 0.43
C GLU A 181 -21.25 -3.27 0.50
N GLY A 182 -21.24 -2.55 -0.66
CA GLY A 182 -20.70 -1.20 -0.76
C GLY A 182 -19.17 -1.15 -0.98
N GLU A 183 -18.54 -2.29 -1.16
CA GLU A 183 -17.11 -2.40 -1.46
C GLU A 183 -16.79 -1.88 -2.86
N THR A 184 -15.57 -1.40 -3.05
CA THR A 184 -15.08 -1.00 -4.38
C THR A 184 -14.49 -2.20 -5.09
N LEU A 185 -15.06 -2.54 -6.24
CA LEU A 185 -14.61 -3.63 -7.09
C LEU A 185 -13.78 -3.09 -8.25
N PHE A 186 -12.61 -3.68 -8.46
CA PHE A 186 -11.81 -3.48 -9.66
C PHE A 186 -11.86 -4.72 -10.52
N THR A 187 -12.16 -4.55 -11.82
CA THR A 187 -11.91 -5.58 -12.80
C THR A 187 -10.74 -5.19 -13.68
N PHE A 188 -9.69 -6.00 -13.64
CA PHE A 188 -8.53 -5.93 -14.51
C PHE A 188 -8.69 -6.97 -15.60
N SER A 189 -8.71 -6.55 -16.86
CA SER A 189 -8.80 -7.47 -17.99
C SER A 189 -7.92 -6.99 -19.13
N GLY A 190 -7.31 -7.91 -19.83
CA GLY A 190 -6.45 -7.53 -20.95
C GLY A 190 -5.99 -8.69 -21.80
N LYS A 191 -5.45 -8.30 -22.95
CA LYS A 191 -4.68 -9.17 -23.82
C LYS A 191 -3.26 -8.64 -23.82
N GLY A 192 -2.32 -9.47 -23.45
CA GLY A 192 -0.93 -9.08 -23.37
C GLY A 192 -0.01 -10.02 -24.11
N LEU A 193 1.07 -9.47 -24.64
CA LEU A 193 2.23 -10.26 -25.00
C LEU A 193 2.94 -10.61 -23.70
N ASN A 194 2.81 -11.86 -23.28
CA ASN A 194 3.47 -12.36 -22.09
C ASN A 194 4.73 -13.08 -22.47
N THR A 195 5.73 -12.97 -21.66
CA THR A 195 6.95 -13.70 -21.85
C THR A 195 7.57 -14.07 -20.52
N THR A 196 8.15 -15.24 -20.47
CA THR A 196 9.20 -15.54 -19.51
C THR A 196 10.42 -14.73 -19.90
N LEU A 197 11.03 -14.02 -18.94
CA LEU A 197 12.26 -13.28 -19.20
C LEU A 197 13.42 -14.26 -19.39
N GLY A 198 14.13 -14.08 -20.49
CA GLY A 198 15.43 -14.66 -20.74
C GLY A 198 16.54 -13.60 -20.64
N MET A 199 17.80 -14.03 -20.69
CA MET A 199 18.93 -13.13 -20.83
C MET A 199 19.71 -13.47 -22.10
N ASP A 200 20.19 -12.45 -22.79
CA ASP A 200 21.14 -12.63 -23.88
C ASP A 200 22.57 -12.85 -23.34
N ALA A 201 23.50 -13.10 -24.24
CA ALA A 201 24.91 -13.33 -23.92
C ALA A 201 25.62 -12.11 -23.30
N THR A 202 24.98 -10.93 -23.31
CA THR A 202 25.52 -9.70 -22.72
C THR A 202 24.96 -9.41 -21.33
N GLY A 203 24.04 -10.26 -20.85
CA GLY A 203 23.33 -10.05 -19.59
C GLY A 203 22.15 -9.10 -19.69
N SER A 204 21.75 -8.71 -20.92
CA SER A 204 20.55 -7.91 -21.15
C SER A 204 19.31 -8.80 -21.14
N GLN A 205 18.25 -8.33 -20.48
CA GLN A 205 16.98 -9.06 -20.48
C GLN A 205 16.37 -9.03 -21.88
N ILE A 206 16.02 -10.21 -22.37
CA ILE A 206 15.29 -10.38 -23.62
C ILE A 206 13.94 -11.06 -23.33
N PRO A 207 12.89 -10.66 -24.03
CA PRO A 207 11.66 -11.39 -24.03
C PRO A 207 11.92 -12.82 -24.48
N GLY A 208 11.43 -13.80 -23.71
CA GLY A 208 11.36 -15.19 -24.19
C GLY A 208 10.34 -15.32 -25.33
N THR A 209 9.84 -16.50 -25.58
CA THR A 209 8.80 -16.71 -26.60
C THR A 209 7.53 -16.00 -26.12
N ALA A 210 7.16 -14.91 -26.78
CA ALA A 210 5.93 -14.20 -26.50
C ALA A 210 4.73 -15.08 -26.83
N ALA A 211 3.81 -15.22 -25.89
CA ALA A 211 2.52 -15.84 -26.10
C ALA A 211 1.42 -14.83 -25.76
N ASP A 212 0.41 -14.74 -26.63
CA ASP A 212 -0.79 -14.01 -26.28
C ASP A 212 -1.48 -14.74 -25.12
N ALA A 213 -1.73 -14.04 -24.04
CA ALA A 213 -2.57 -14.55 -22.97
C ALA A 213 -3.61 -13.52 -22.60
N ASP A 214 -4.84 -14.00 -22.46
CA ASP A 214 -5.93 -13.25 -21.87
C ASP A 214 -5.82 -13.40 -20.35
N TYR A 215 -6.01 -12.30 -19.63
CA TYR A 215 -6.10 -12.31 -18.17
C TYR A 215 -7.29 -11.48 -17.70
N ARG A 216 -7.89 -11.92 -16.61
CA ARG A 216 -9.00 -11.21 -15.96
C ARG A 216 -8.98 -11.47 -14.46
N PHE A 217 -9.03 -10.39 -13.68
CA PHE A 217 -9.15 -10.43 -12.23
C PHE A 217 -10.30 -9.51 -11.82
N VAL A 218 -11.22 -10.03 -11.02
CA VAL A 218 -12.22 -9.22 -10.31
C VAL A 218 -11.81 -9.21 -8.84
N THR A 219 -11.55 -8.02 -8.30
CA THR A 219 -10.92 -7.87 -6.99
C THR A 219 -11.67 -6.85 -6.15
N VAL A 220 -11.65 -7.05 -4.83
CA VAL A 220 -12.12 -6.06 -3.86
C VAL A 220 -10.95 -5.15 -3.48
N LEU A 221 -11.14 -3.83 -3.60
CA LEU A 221 -10.13 -2.87 -3.12
C LEU A 221 -9.98 -2.98 -1.61
N GLN A 222 -8.78 -3.30 -1.18
CA GLN A 222 -8.39 -3.25 0.23
C GLN A 222 -7.57 -2.01 0.51
N GLY A 223 -7.94 -1.31 1.57
CA GLY A 223 -7.30 -0.06 1.91
C GLY A 223 -7.94 1.10 1.15
N THR A 224 -8.73 1.86 1.85
CA THR A 224 -9.46 3.00 1.29
C THR A 224 -8.84 4.34 1.65
N GLY A 225 -7.79 4.34 2.48
CA GLY A 225 -6.99 5.51 2.79
C GLY A 225 -6.03 5.88 1.66
N TYR A 226 -5.42 7.04 1.78
CA TYR A 226 -4.49 7.57 0.78
C TYR A 226 -3.05 7.39 1.26
N GLU A 227 -2.19 6.81 0.43
CA GLU A 227 -0.76 6.77 0.68
C GLU A 227 -0.05 7.84 -0.13
N MET A 228 0.67 8.71 0.56
CA MET A 228 1.57 9.70 -0.05
C MET A 228 3.00 9.24 0.23
N ARG A 229 3.58 8.50 -0.72
CA ARG A 229 4.95 7.98 -0.61
C ARG A 229 5.97 8.99 -1.08
N ASP A 230 7.21 8.85 -0.62
CA ASP A 230 8.38 9.60 -1.06
C ASP A 230 8.22 11.12 -0.99
N GLN A 231 7.43 11.59 -0.02
CA GLN A 231 7.37 13.01 0.31
C GLN A 231 8.72 13.46 0.82
N GLN A 232 9.05 14.72 0.62
CA GLN A 232 10.34 15.27 1.02
C GLN A 232 10.16 16.60 1.74
N MET A 233 10.91 16.80 2.81
CA MET A 233 11.06 18.12 3.44
C MET A 233 12.52 18.55 3.45
N GLU A 234 12.76 19.83 3.25
CA GLU A 234 14.07 20.43 3.46
C GLU A 234 14.36 20.51 4.95
N SER A 235 15.50 19.98 5.37
CA SER A 235 15.96 20.06 6.76
C SER A 235 17.24 20.90 6.85
N ALA A 236 17.19 21.96 7.63
CA ALA A 236 18.37 22.76 7.93
C ALA A 236 19.29 22.01 8.90
N VAL A 237 18.72 21.28 9.86
CA VAL A 237 19.47 20.48 10.85
C VAL A 237 20.26 19.37 10.18
N MET A 238 19.64 18.66 9.20
CA MET A 238 20.30 17.58 8.46
C MET A 238 21.06 18.07 7.23
N GLY A 239 20.84 19.34 6.80
CA GLY A 239 21.50 19.93 5.63
C GLY A 239 21.10 19.26 4.30
N ARG A 240 19.91 18.65 4.24
CA ARG A 240 19.43 17.89 3.08
C ARG A 240 17.91 17.73 3.05
N LYS A 241 17.40 17.23 1.93
CA LYS A 241 16.03 16.72 1.87
C LYS A 241 15.92 15.42 2.64
N MET A 242 14.90 15.33 3.48
CA MET A 242 14.59 14.15 4.28
C MET A 242 13.29 13.54 3.76
N PRO A 243 13.35 12.28 3.27
CA PRO A 243 12.15 11.61 2.75
C PRO A 243 11.30 11.03 3.88
N PHE A 244 9.99 10.98 3.63
CA PHE A 244 9.00 10.37 4.51
C PHE A 244 7.79 9.91 3.71
N SER A 245 6.93 9.06 4.30
CA SER A 245 5.66 8.65 3.71
C SER A 245 4.53 8.93 4.68
N VAL A 246 3.33 9.18 4.15
CA VAL A 246 2.14 9.50 4.94
C VAL A 246 0.97 8.63 4.50
N TYR A 247 0.26 8.05 5.45
CA TYR A 247 -1.08 7.52 5.27
C TYR A 247 -2.10 8.56 5.77
N LEU A 248 -3.10 8.83 4.96
CA LEU A 248 -4.25 9.66 5.28
C LEU A 248 -5.51 8.80 5.28
N PRO A 249 -6.39 8.90 6.29
CA PRO A 249 -7.64 8.15 6.33
C PRO A 249 -8.56 8.52 5.15
N LYS A 250 -9.46 7.61 4.76
CA LYS A 250 -10.40 7.84 3.65
C LYS A 250 -11.18 9.15 3.79
N SER A 251 -11.53 9.52 5.02
CA SER A 251 -12.30 10.74 5.32
C SER A 251 -11.47 12.02 5.29
N TYR A 252 -10.17 11.95 4.97
CA TYR A 252 -9.30 13.12 4.96
C TYR A 252 -9.71 14.10 3.85
N ASP A 253 -10.16 15.28 4.25
CA ASP A 253 -10.68 16.34 3.37
C ASP A 253 -9.85 17.63 3.40
N GLY A 254 -8.73 17.62 4.13
CA GLY A 254 -7.89 18.80 4.34
C GLY A 254 -8.50 19.88 5.25
N GLN A 255 -9.62 19.61 5.93
CA GLN A 255 -10.29 20.52 6.86
C GLN A 255 -10.33 19.99 8.29
N LYS A 256 -10.81 18.75 8.47
CA LYS A 256 -10.87 18.05 9.75
C LYS A 256 -9.47 17.73 10.27
N GLU A 257 -9.27 17.89 11.56
CA GLU A 257 -8.02 17.52 12.23
C GLU A 257 -8.07 16.06 12.75
N TYR A 258 -6.95 15.36 12.65
CA TYR A 258 -6.80 13.94 13.01
C TYR A 258 -5.67 13.76 14.04
N PRO A 259 -5.77 12.75 14.93
CA PRO A 259 -4.62 12.27 15.68
C PRO A 259 -3.49 11.85 14.73
N VAL A 260 -2.27 11.82 15.23
CA VAL A 260 -1.10 11.40 14.45
C VAL A 260 -0.33 10.27 15.13
N LEU A 261 0.06 9.29 14.33
CA LEU A 261 0.99 8.23 14.70
C LEU A 261 2.29 8.40 13.89
N TYR A 262 3.41 8.56 14.57
CA TYR A 262 4.74 8.45 13.97
C TYR A 262 5.17 6.98 14.03
N LEU A 263 5.39 6.35 12.87
CA LEU A 263 5.62 4.92 12.74
C LEU A 263 7.01 4.64 12.14
N LEU A 264 7.93 4.20 13.00
CA LEU A 264 9.36 4.10 12.72
C LEU A 264 9.72 2.73 12.13
N HIS A 265 10.52 2.72 11.07
CA HIS A 265 11.01 1.47 10.44
C HIS A 265 12.21 0.87 11.17
N GLY A 266 12.59 -0.36 10.81
CA GLY A 266 13.74 -1.09 11.34
C GLY A 266 15.06 -0.76 10.66
N ALA A 267 16.14 -1.41 11.11
CA ALA A 267 17.43 -1.34 10.44
C ALA A 267 17.35 -1.82 9.00
N ASP A 268 18.20 -1.25 8.14
CA ASP A 268 18.28 -1.51 6.69
C ASP A 268 16.97 -1.21 5.92
N GLY A 269 16.02 -0.56 6.58
CA GLY A 269 14.75 -0.16 6.04
C GLY A 269 14.69 1.33 5.66
N ASN A 270 13.48 1.76 5.28
CA ASN A 270 13.19 3.13 4.91
C ASN A 270 11.72 3.53 5.18
N HIS A 271 11.39 4.76 4.88
CA HIS A 271 10.05 5.36 5.09
C HIS A 271 8.90 4.67 4.34
N ASN A 272 9.17 3.80 3.37
CA ASN A 272 8.15 3.06 2.62
C ASN A 272 7.84 1.67 3.17
N ASP A 273 8.66 1.14 4.07
CA ASP A 273 8.57 -0.25 4.49
C ASP A 273 7.23 -0.61 5.13
N TRP A 274 6.72 0.24 6.02
CA TRP A 274 5.41 0.00 6.63
C TRP A 274 4.27 0.04 5.61
N MET A 275 4.38 0.89 4.58
CA MET A 275 3.41 0.95 3.48
C MET A 275 3.49 -0.30 2.60
N ALA A 276 4.71 -0.68 2.18
CA ALA A 276 4.93 -1.77 1.22
C ALA A 276 4.87 -3.15 1.89
N GLN A 277 5.77 -3.41 2.84
CA GLN A 277 5.91 -4.72 3.48
C GLN A 277 4.92 -4.88 4.65
N GLY A 278 4.65 -3.78 5.37
CA GLY A 278 3.69 -3.72 6.47
C GLY A 278 2.23 -3.76 6.01
N MET A 279 1.94 -3.46 4.75
CA MET A 279 0.57 -3.32 4.22
C MET A 279 -0.27 -2.36 5.07
N LEU A 280 0.30 -1.21 5.43
CA LEU A 280 -0.29 -0.29 6.40
C LEU A 280 -1.71 0.15 6.02
N ASN A 281 -1.94 0.51 4.75
CA ASN A 281 -3.23 1.00 4.28
C ASN A 281 -4.37 -0.03 4.49
N PRO A 282 -4.27 -1.30 4.07
CA PRO A 282 -5.28 -2.31 4.39
C PRO A 282 -5.58 -2.44 5.88
N TYR A 283 -4.55 -2.48 6.73
CA TYR A 283 -4.74 -2.62 8.18
C TYR A 283 -5.36 -1.38 8.83
N ALA A 284 -4.94 -0.18 8.42
CA ALA A 284 -5.50 1.07 8.92
C ALA A 284 -6.97 1.21 8.51
N SER A 285 -7.28 0.98 7.24
CA SER A 285 -8.65 1.01 6.72
C SER A 285 -9.56 -0.03 7.39
N ALA A 286 -9.06 -1.23 7.64
CA ALA A 286 -9.81 -2.26 8.37
C ALA A 286 -10.06 -1.85 9.83
N ALA A 287 -9.09 -1.23 10.49
CA ALA A 287 -9.27 -0.72 11.84
C ALA A 287 -10.30 0.41 11.89
N GLU A 288 -10.28 1.33 10.93
CA GLU A 288 -11.27 2.42 10.79
C GLU A 288 -12.67 1.87 10.53
N ALA A 289 -12.82 0.92 9.61
CA ALA A 289 -14.09 0.26 9.30
C ALA A 289 -14.67 -0.48 10.51
N ALA A 290 -13.83 -1.00 11.39
CA ALA A 290 -14.22 -1.62 12.64
C ALA A 290 -14.55 -0.60 13.77
N GLY A 291 -14.65 0.69 13.46
CA GLY A 291 -14.94 1.77 14.40
C GLY A 291 -13.73 2.24 15.22
N GLY A 292 -12.52 1.93 14.77
CA GLY A 292 -11.28 2.49 15.31
C GLY A 292 -11.13 3.98 15.00
N LYS A 293 -10.09 4.58 15.58
CA LYS A 293 -9.81 6.00 15.33
C LYS A 293 -9.22 6.18 13.92
N GLU A 294 -9.78 7.10 13.19
CA GLU A 294 -9.13 7.65 11.99
C GLU A 294 -7.92 8.49 12.41
N MET A 295 -6.77 8.25 11.82
CA MET A 295 -5.55 8.98 12.16
C MET A 295 -4.64 9.17 10.95
N ILE A 296 -3.81 10.19 10.99
CA ILE A 296 -2.70 10.37 10.07
C ILE A 296 -1.53 9.50 10.57
N ILE A 297 -0.94 8.69 9.70
CA ILE A 297 0.22 7.87 10.07
C ILE A 297 1.42 8.32 9.24
N VAL A 298 2.50 8.69 9.90
CA VAL A 298 3.68 9.27 9.26
C VAL A 298 4.88 8.37 9.48
N CYS A 299 5.51 7.96 8.40
CA CYS A 299 6.68 7.08 8.38
C CYS A 299 7.93 7.88 7.94
N PRO A 300 8.75 8.38 8.88
CA PRO A 300 9.98 9.08 8.53
C PRO A 300 11.09 8.11 8.11
N ASN A 301 12.06 8.58 7.34
CA ASN A 301 13.27 7.81 7.06
C ASN A 301 14.29 7.96 8.18
N GLY A 302 14.48 6.91 8.96
CA GLY A 302 15.47 6.81 10.05
C GLY A 302 16.82 6.21 9.62
N SER A 303 17.04 6.03 8.32
CA SER A 303 18.30 5.51 7.76
C SER A 303 18.80 6.42 6.63
N PRO A 304 19.13 7.69 6.92
CA PRO A 304 19.68 8.59 5.92
C PRO A 304 20.98 8.02 5.33
N ASP A 305 21.12 8.07 4.01
CA ASP A 305 22.23 7.43 3.27
C ASP A 305 22.37 5.91 3.52
N GLY A 306 21.28 5.23 3.89
CA GLY A 306 21.31 3.81 4.23
C GLY A 306 22.01 3.49 5.55
N GLN A 307 22.29 4.49 6.39
CA GLN A 307 22.94 4.29 7.67
C GLN A 307 21.95 4.07 8.79
N ASN A 308 22.08 2.99 9.53
CA ASN A 308 21.27 2.69 10.70
C ASN A 308 21.71 3.56 11.89
N ILE A 309 21.03 4.68 12.12
CA ILE A 309 21.42 5.67 13.12
C ILE A 309 20.63 5.59 14.43
N PHE A 310 19.79 4.56 14.60
CA PHE A 310 19.00 4.31 15.79
C PHE A 310 18.20 5.54 16.29
N TYR A 311 17.79 6.40 15.36
CA TYR A 311 17.02 7.63 15.66
C TYR A 311 17.72 8.56 16.66
N CYS A 312 19.06 8.48 16.77
CA CYS A 312 19.87 9.26 17.70
C CYS A 312 20.65 10.37 17.01
N ASP A 313 20.99 11.38 17.79
CA ASP A 313 21.99 12.36 17.36
C ASP A 313 23.38 11.76 17.50
N ASN A 314 24.24 12.05 16.52
CA ASN A 314 25.65 11.68 16.52
C ASN A 314 25.94 10.19 16.82
N TYR A 315 25.05 9.30 16.34
CA TYR A 315 25.23 7.86 16.56
C TYR A 315 26.59 7.39 16.04
N GLN A 316 27.37 6.76 16.92
CA GLN A 316 28.74 6.30 16.63
C GLN A 316 29.63 7.39 15.96
N GLY A 317 29.39 8.66 16.26
CA GLY A 317 30.22 9.76 15.76
C GLY A 317 29.92 10.18 14.32
N ASN A 318 28.75 9.85 13.76
CA ASN A 318 28.38 10.19 12.39
C ASN A 318 28.04 11.65 12.14
N ASN A 319 28.05 12.49 13.17
CA ASN A 319 27.71 13.94 13.13
C ASN A 319 26.28 14.28 12.65
N MET A 320 25.41 13.29 12.45
CA MET A 320 24.01 13.54 12.12
C MET A 320 23.22 13.91 13.36
N LYS A 321 22.34 14.88 13.26
CA LYS A 321 21.46 15.36 14.34
C LYS A 321 20.02 14.91 14.12
N TYR A 322 19.81 13.60 14.02
CA TYR A 322 18.52 13.07 13.60
C TYR A 322 17.40 13.29 14.63
N MET A 323 17.70 13.09 15.92
CA MET A 323 16.74 13.35 16.99
C MET A 323 16.37 14.83 17.03
N THR A 324 17.37 15.72 16.97
CA THR A 324 17.13 17.18 16.86
C THR A 324 16.25 17.52 15.65
N TYR A 325 16.56 16.97 14.47
CA TYR A 325 15.71 17.11 13.27
C TYR A 325 14.29 16.64 13.53
N PHE A 326 14.11 15.47 14.14
CA PHE A 326 12.78 14.89 14.34
C PHE A 326 11.89 15.79 15.21
N PHE A 327 12.42 16.33 16.31
CA PHE A 327 11.64 17.15 17.22
C PHE A 327 11.55 18.62 16.81
N ASP A 328 12.63 19.21 16.33
CA ASP A 328 12.68 20.65 16.05
C ASP A 328 12.16 21.02 14.67
N GLU A 329 12.19 20.10 13.69
CA GLU A 329 11.79 20.37 12.33
C GLU A 329 10.67 19.42 11.83
N PHE A 330 10.83 18.10 11.98
CA PHE A 330 9.93 17.15 11.33
C PHE A 330 8.52 17.13 11.93
N ILE A 331 8.40 17.03 13.26
CA ILE A 331 7.08 17.11 13.91
C ILE A 331 6.37 18.44 13.59
N PRO A 332 6.99 19.63 13.75
CA PRO A 332 6.39 20.89 13.39
C PRO A 332 5.99 20.97 11.91
N TYR A 333 6.82 20.44 11.00
CA TYR A 333 6.52 20.39 9.59
C TYR A 333 5.27 19.54 9.30
N VAL A 334 5.21 18.34 9.85
CA VAL A 334 4.05 17.43 9.67
C VAL A 334 2.77 18.10 10.20
N GLU A 335 2.83 18.64 11.40
CA GLU A 335 1.66 19.27 12.04
C GLU A 335 1.19 20.55 11.35
N SER A 336 2.06 21.25 10.61
CA SER A 336 1.69 22.43 9.84
C SER A 336 1.20 22.12 8.41
N ASN A 337 1.65 21.01 7.81
CA ASN A 337 1.33 20.69 6.42
C ASN A 337 0.17 19.66 6.28
N PHE A 338 -0.09 18.89 7.33
CA PHE A 338 -1.23 17.98 7.40
C PHE A 338 -2.17 18.41 8.51
N LYS A 339 -3.45 18.07 8.41
CA LYS A 339 -4.46 18.43 9.42
C LYS A 339 -4.31 17.56 10.68
N VAL A 340 -3.21 17.77 11.39
CA VAL A 340 -2.93 17.08 12.65
C VAL A 340 -3.53 17.85 13.82
N LYS A 341 -4.28 17.14 14.66
CA LYS A 341 -4.70 17.63 15.96
C LYS A 341 -3.51 17.54 16.92
N ALA A 342 -2.72 18.63 16.99
CA ALA A 342 -1.51 18.67 17.79
C ALA A 342 -1.80 18.52 19.30
N GLY A 343 -0.92 17.83 20.01
CA GLY A 343 -0.94 17.70 21.45
C GLY A 343 -0.64 16.28 21.95
N ARG A 344 -0.25 16.16 23.21
CA ARG A 344 0.10 14.88 23.82
C ARG A 344 -0.99 13.83 23.63
N GLY A 345 -2.25 14.17 23.91
CA GLY A 345 -3.38 13.21 23.90
C GLY A 345 -3.75 12.68 22.51
N THR A 346 -3.15 13.21 21.45
CA THR A 346 -3.45 12.90 20.05
C THR A 346 -2.20 12.55 19.23
N ARG A 347 -1.06 12.46 19.88
CA ARG A 347 0.21 12.08 19.25
C ARG A 347 0.74 10.78 19.87
N ALA A 348 0.97 9.78 19.04
CA ALA A 348 1.55 8.50 19.43
C ALA A 348 2.80 8.22 18.60
N ILE A 349 3.61 7.30 19.09
CA ILE A 349 4.81 6.84 18.39
C ILE A 349 4.91 5.32 18.49
N ALA A 350 5.28 4.68 17.39
CA ALA A 350 5.48 3.24 17.34
C ALA A 350 6.61 2.89 16.37
N GLY A 351 7.08 1.65 16.44
CA GLY A 351 8.08 1.19 15.49
C GLY A 351 8.50 -0.24 15.70
N LEU A 352 9.25 -0.76 14.75
CA LEU A 352 9.79 -2.13 14.80
C LEU A 352 11.33 -2.13 14.95
N SER A 353 11.88 -3.10 15.67
CA SER A 353 13.34 -3.32 15.78
C SER A 353 14.09 -2.05 16.18
N MET A 354 14.92 -1.48 15.28
CA MET A 354 15.55 -0.16 15.44
C MET A 354 14.51 0.94 15.72
N GLY A 355 13.37 0.94 15.01
CA GLY A 355 12.27 1.87 15.26
C GLY A 355 11.52 1.58 16.56
N GLY A 356 11.52 0.33 17.02
CA GLY A 356 11.05 -0.05 18.36
C GLY A 356 11.90 0.57 19.46
N PHE A 357 13.23 0.58 19.29
CA PHE A 357 14.14 1.34 20.13
C PHE A 357 13.82 2.84 20.08
N GLY A 358 13.75 3.41 18.87
CA GLY A 358 13.48 4.84 18.67
C GLY A 358 12.19 5.28 19.32
N SER A 359 11.11 4.48 19.24
CA SER A 359 9.82 4.80 19.85
C SER A 359 9.87 4.79 21.37
N LEU A 360 10.56 3.82 21.99
CA LEU A 360 10.82 3.81 23.44
C LEU A 360 11.69 5.00 23.85
N TYR A 361 12.80 5.21 23.14
CA TYR A 361 13.73 6.30 23.42
C TYR A 361 13.03 7.66 23.41
N TYR A 362 12.25 7.96 22.38
CA TYR A 362 11.55 9.23 22.25
C TYR A 362 10.42 9.39 23.26
N GLY A 363 9.70 8.30 23.56
CA GLY A 363 8.66 8.30 24.58
C GLY A 363 9.20 8.52 26.00
N PHE A 364 10.42 8.06 26.29
CA PHE A 364 11.08 8.32 27.57
C PHE A 364 11.72 9.71 27.62
N LEU A 365 12.28 10.18 26.51
CA LEU A 365 12.96 11.47 26.43
C LEU A 365 11.97 12.65 26.49
N HIS A 366 10.83 12.50 25.82
CA HIS A 366 9.78 13.53 25.68
C HIS A 366 8.39 12.97 26.07
N PRO A 367 8.20 12.55 27.33
CA PRO A 367 6.92 11.95 27.77
C PRO A 367 5.75 12.94 27.68
N GLU A 368 6.03 14.23 27.68
CA GLU A 368 5.03 15.29 27.50
C GLU A 368 4.49 15.39 26.07
N MET A 369 5.17 14.75 25.10
CA MET A 369 4.78 14.85 23.68
C MET A 369 3.86 13.73 23.21
N PHE A 370 3.93 12.54 23.83
CA PHE A 370 3.23 11.35 23.34
C PHE A 370 2.26 10.80 24.37
N CYS A 371 1.07 10.33 23.92
CA CYS A 371 0.13 9.60 24.75
C CYS A 371 0.46 8.11 24.81
N TYR A 372 1.07 7.55 23.78
CA TYR A 372 1.32 6.11 23.67
C TYR A 372 2.60 5.79 22.91
N VAL A 373 3.26 4.71 23.35
CA VAL A 373 4.42 4.07 22.70
C VAL A 373 4.07 2.62 22.41
N TYR A 374 4.26 2.18 21.18
CA TYR A 374 4.11 0.77 20.81
C TYR A 374 5.38 0.27 20.13
N ALA A 375 6.12 -0.62 20.80
CA ALA A 375 7.40 -1.13 20.32
C ALA A 375 7.26 -2.60 19.88
N CYS A 376 7.40 -2.84 18.57
CA CYS A 376 7.42 -4.18 18.00
C CYS A 376 8.85 -4.71 17.95
N SER A 377 9.10 -5.87 18.55
CA SER A 377 10.45 -6.49 18.55
C SER A 377 11.59 -5.50 18.82
N PRO A 378 11.52 -4.66 19.89
CA PRO A 378 12.47 -3.56 20.06
C PRO A 378 13.88 -4.02 20.35
N ALA A 379 14.85 -3.34 19.76
CA ALA A 379 16.25 -3.44 20.18
C ALA A 379 16.44 -2.58 21.47
N THR A 380 16.51 -3.21 22.64
CA THR A 380 16.50 -2.48 23.93
C THR A 380 17.88 -2.18 24.53
N ALA A 381 18.94 -2.73 23.94
CA ALA A 381 20.34 -2.50 24.37
C ALA A 381 21.23 -2.46 23.13
N ILE A 382 21.66 -1.26 22.74
CA ILE A 382 22.43 -1.01 21.52
C ILE A 382 23.68 -0.23 21.87
N GLU A 383 24.83 -0.74 21.46
CA GLU A 383 26.12 -0.07 21.66
C GLU A 383 26.15 1.26 20.86
N GLY A 384 26.55 2.32 21.54
CA GLY A 384 26.63 3.65 20.97
C GLY A 384 25.28 4.42 20.87
N ALA A 385 24.17 3.81 21.28
CA ALA A 385 22.89 4.47 21.45
C ALA A 385 22.64 4.83 22.92
N PRO A 386 21.72 5.77 23.22
CA PRO A 386 21.30 6.07 24.58
C PRO A 386 20.80 4.84 25.33
N ASN A 387 21.16 4.75 26.60
CA ASN A 387 20.82 3.60 27.45
C ASN A 387 19.38 3.76 27.98
N LEU A 388 18.45 2.99 27.46
CA LEU A 388 17.03 3.03 27.89
C LEU A 388 16.85 2.68 29.38
N TYR A 389 17.72 1.86 29.95
CA TYR A 389 17.66 1.49 31.38
C TYR A 389 17.99 2.66 32.33
N GLU A 390 18.78 3.63 31.90
CA GLU A 390 19.07 4.84 32.67
C GLU A 390 17.89 5.83 32.67
N MET A 391 16.94 5.64 31.77
CA MET A 391 15.75 6.48 31.64
C MET A 391 14.53 5.99 32.42
N LEU A 392 14.65 4.85 33.13
CA LEU A 392 13.54 4.24 33.89
C LEU A 392 13.09 5.06 35.12
N GLY A 393 13.79 6.13 35.47
CA GLY A 393 13.34 7.12 36.46
C GLY A 393 12.44 8.22 35.95
N THR A 394 12.14 8.25 34.63
CA THR A 394 11.27 9.25 33.99
C THR A 394 9.85 9.11 34.50
N LYS A 395 9.22 10.25 34.84
CA LYS A 395 7.84 10.29 35.32
C LYS A 395 6.87 10.66 34.19
N ASP A 396 5.58 10.42 34.47
CA ASP A 396 4.49 10.76 33.55
C ASP A 396 4.68 10.18 32.15
N LEU A 397 5.22 8.96 32.09
CA LEU A 397 5.43 8.24 30.83
C LEU A 397 4.12 8.01 30.08
N PRO A 398 4.17 7.94 28.72
CA PRO A 398 3.04 7.51 27.92
C PRO A 398 2.63 6.06 28.24
N GLY A 399 1.46 5.61 27.77
CA GLY A 399 1.14 4.18 27.74
C GLY A 399 2.21 3.42 26.95
N ILE A 400 2.64 2.26 27.43
CA ILE A 400 3.71 1.48 26.78
C ILE A 400 3.22 0.07 26.48
N THR A 401 3.35 -0.34 25.23
CA THR A 401 3.23 -1.74 24.81
C THR A 401 4.52 -2.20 24.14
N ILE A 402 5.00 -3.38 24.52
CA ILE A 402 6.05 -4.11 23.81
C ILE A 402 5.45 -5.41 23.31
N GLU A 403 5.53 -5.66 21.99
CA GLU A 403 5.11 -6.93 21.38
C GLU A 403 6.27 -7.58 20.65
N ILE A 404 6.55 -8.87 20.97
CA ILE A 404 7.71 -9.59 20.41
C ILE A 404 7.41 -11.07 20.18
N GLY A 405 7.99 -11.62 19.12
CA GLY A 405 7.92 -13.05 18.80
C GLY A 405 8.79 -13.90 19.73
N LYS A 406 8.28 -15.07 20.16
CA LYS A 406 9.06 -15.98 21.03
C LYS A 406 10.32 -16.54 20.36
N GLY A 407 10.34 -16.63 19.01
CA GLY A 407 11.50 -17.04 18.21
C GLY A 407 12.38 -15.87 17.75
N ASP A 408 12.08 -14.64 18.16
CA ASP A 408 12.85 -13.46 17.82
C ASP A 408 14.20 -13.44 18.54
N PHE A 409 15.29 -13.13 17.83
CA PHE A 409 16.62 -13.06 18.41
C PHE A 409 16.76 -11.96 19.47
N LEU A 410 15.90 -10.93 19.47
CA LEU A 410 15.82 -9.89 20.48
C LEU A 410 14.95 -10.26 21.69
N PHE A 411 14.32 -11.45 21.70
CA PHE A 411 13.40 -11.86 22.76
C PHE A 411 14.02 -11.80 24.16
N GLY A 412 15.27 -12.24 24.29
CA GLY A 412 16.00 -12.21 25.57
C GLY A 412 16.21 -10.81 26.10
N SER A 413 16.65 -9.87 25.24
CA SER A 413 16.90 -8.47 25.62
C SER A 413 15.58 -7.73 25.93
N ALA A 414 14.53 -7.98 25.16
CA ALA A 414 13.21 -7.40 25.41
C ALA A 414 12.61 -7.90 26.75
N ASN A 415 12.77 -9.19 27.08
CA ASN A 415 12.38 -9.72 28.40
C ASN A 415 13.13 -9.06 29.56
N SER A 416 14.44 -8.86 29.42
CA SER A 416 15.25 -8.17 30.42
C SER A 416 14.80 -6.74 30.63
N PHE A 417 14.48 -6.05 29.54
CA PHE A 417 13.95 -4.68 29.59
C PHE A 417 12.57 -4.61 30.25
N LYS A 418 11.68 -5.56 29.91
CA LYS A 418 10.37 -5.70 30.56
C LYS A 418 10.51 -5.88 32.08
N GLN A 419 11.42 -6.73 32.53
CA GLN A 419 11.67 -6.92 33.95
C GLN A 419 12.18 -5.63 34.62
N ALA A 420 13.01 -4.84 33.93
CA ALA A 420 13.47 -3.56 34.43
C ALA A 420 12.36 -2.52 34.54
N LEU A 421 11.44 -2.49 33.55
CA LEU A 421 10.21 -1.66 33.63
C LEU A 421 9.37 -2.01 34.87
N ASP A 422 9.12 -3.30 35.10
CA ASP A 422 8.35 -3.78 36.27
C ASP A 422 9.08 -3.44 37.59
N GLY A 423 10.38 -3.67 37.66
CA GLY A 423 11.19 -3.35 38.81
C GLY A 423 11.22 -1.87 39.17
N SER A 424 11.01 -1.02 38.14
CA SER A 424 10.93 0.44 38.33
C SER A 424 9.48 0.93 38.54
N GLY A 425 8.52 0.02 38.61
CA GLY A 425 7.08 0.35 38.80
C GLY A 425 6.43 1.03 37.62
N ILE A 426 7.01 0.90 36.41
CA ILE A 426 6.48 1.50 35.17
C ILE A 426 5.41 0.59 34.60
N ALA A 427 4.18 1.12 34.49
CA ALA A 427 3.08 0.41 33.87
C ALA A 427 3.37 0.12 32.39
N ASN A 428 3.28 -1.13 32.00
CA ASN A 428 3.52 -1.56 30.64
C ASN A 428 2.66 -2.77 30.27
N GLU A 429 2.41 -2.94 28.98
CA GLU A 429 1.82 -4.16 28.44
C GLU A 429 2.91 -4.92 27.67
N TYR A 430 3.10 -6.20 27.98
CA TYR A 430 4.08 -7.05 27.31
C TYR A 430 3.39 -8.23 26.64
N ILE A 431 3.41 -8.25 25.30
CA ILE A 431 2.71 -9.24 24.49
C ILE A 431 3.74 -10.15 23.84
N THR A 432 3.58 -11.45 24.03
CA THR A 432 4.38 -12.45 23.32
C THR A 432 3.49 -13.40 22.55
N ARG A 433 3.87 -13.73 21.33
CA ARG A 433 3.23 -14.74 20.49
C ARG A 433 4.27 -15.48 19.67
N ASP A 434 3.87 -16.56 19.02
CA ASP A 434 4.75 -17.28 18.11
C ASP A 434 5.11 -16.38 16.92
N GLY A 435 6.34 -16.44 16.47
CA GLY A 435 6.90 -15.61 15.41
C GLY A 435 8.39 -15.31 15.62
N ILE A 436 9.00 -14.79 14.58
CA ILE A 436 10.42 -14.42 14.53
C ILE A 436 10.55 -12.93 14.17
N HIS A 437 11.78 -12.46 13.94
CA HIS A 437 12.09 -11.07 13.60
C HIS A 437 11.85 -10.80 12.12
N ASP A 438 10.58 -10.72 11.69
CA ASP A 438 10.21 -10.58 10.28
C ASP A 438 8.92 -9.76 10.06
N TRP A 439 8.66 -9.43 8.81
CA TRP A 439 7.46 -8.70 8.41
C TRP A 439 6.16 -9.46 8.64
N ALA A 440 6.18 -10.79 8.62
CA ALA A 440 4.99 -11.61 8.93
C ALA A 440 4.55 -11.37 10.38
N PHE A 441 5.54 -11.29 11.31
CA PHE A 441 5.28 -10.93 12.69
C PHE A 441 4.79 -9.48 12.83
N TRP A 442 5.50 -8.50 12.25
CA TRP A 442 5.23 -7.08 12.46
C TRP A 442 3.91 -6.62 11.85
N LYS A 443 3.50 -7.14 10.68
CA LYS A 443 2.14 -6.93 10.14
C LYS A 443 1.07 -7.33 11.16
N GLY A 444 1.25 -8.47 11.81
CA GLY A 444 0.33 -8.95 12.83
C GLY A 444 0.28 -8.11 14.12
N CYS A 445 1.19 -7.14 14.31
CA CYS A 445 1.09 -6.16 15.40
C CYS A 445 0.12 -5.02 15.07
N LEU A 446 -0.04 -4.66 13.79
CA LEU A 446 -0.82 -3.49 13.36
C LEU A 446 -2.26 -3.44 13.91
N PRO A 447 -3.07 -4.53 13.90
CA PRO A 447 -4.43 -4.46 14.43
C PRO A 447 -4.52 -4.05 15.90
N LYS A 448 -3.56 -4.48 16.71
CA LYS A 448 -3.50 -4.11 18.13
C LYS A 448 -2.93 -2.71 18.32
N LEU A 449 -1.86 -2.40 17.59
CA LEU A 449 -1.21 -1.09 17.59
C LEU A 449 -2.24 0.00 17.25
N LEU A 450 -2.92 -0.12 16.12
CA LEU A 450 -3.90 0.86 15.64
C LEU A 450 -5.12 1.02 16.56
N LYS A 451 -5.42 0.01 17.38
CA LYS A 451 -6.48 0.10 18.39
C LYS A 451 -6.03 0.82 19.66
N LYS A 452 -4.74 0.80 19.96
CA LYS A 452 -4.17 1.35 21.22
C LYS A 452 -3.83 2.84 21.12
N VAL A 453 -3.47 3.31 19.94
CA VAL A 453 -3.01 4.69 19.71
C VAL A 453 -4.12 5.68 19.36
#